data_e31de311e8882b236383046da1abe678
#
_entry.id   e31de311e8882b236383046da1abe678
#
_cell.length_a   1.000
_cell.length_b   1.000
_cell.length_c   1.000
_cell.angle_alpha   90.00
_cell.angle_beta   90.00
_cell.angle_gamma   90.00
#
_symmetry.space_group_name_H-M   'P 1'
#
loop_
_entity.id
_entity.type
_entity.pdbx_description
1 polymer ?
#
loop_
_entity_poly.entity_id
_entity_poly.type
_entity_poly.pdbx_seq_one_letter_code
_entity_poly.pdbx_strand_id
1 'polypeptide(L)'
;MKNWFKLLFVCAVSVFAFSACTKDEDEISLSQELVTGTWDVVWVEEDGETLDLPKGYIYMTLTEGGIYRTVMFGDSYSGTYRISGNTVIGTTRDPITEYYRFTSLDGNKATIDYSNSTGDKMKFRVEKR
;
A
#
# COMPACT_ATOMS: atom_id res chain seq x y z
N MET A 1 3.30 24.17 -24.10
CA MET A 1 3.38 24.11 -24.01
C MET A 1 3.85 23.70 -23.69
N LYS A 2 3.72 23.64 -23.71
CA LYS A 2 3.94 23.28 -23.62
C LYS A 2 4.52 22.46 -23.54
N ASN A 3 4.53 22.40 -23.61
CA ASN A 3 4.95 21.70 -23.60
C ASN A 3 5.19 20.80 -23.55
N TRP A 4 5.12 20.76 -23.74
CA TRP A 4 5.11 20.12 -23.76
C TRP A 4 5.51 19.18 -23.88
N PHE A 5 5.62 19.29 -23.98
CA PHE A 5 5.82 18.67 -24.18
C PHE A 5 6.38 17.81 -24.08
N LYS A 6 6.44 18.19 -23.96
CA LYS A 6 6.91 17.73 -24.11
C LYS A 6 7.31 16.91 -23.83
N LEU A 7 7.09 17.09 -23.80
CA LEU A 7 7.28 16.43 -23.67
C LEU A 7 7.42 15.44 -23.64
N LEU A 8 7.17 15.35 -23.71
CA LEU A 8 7.12 14.66 -23.96
C LEU A 8 7.62 13.71 -24.04
N PHE A 9 8.03 13.63 -24.27
CA PHE A 9 8.42 12.97 -24.54
C PHE A 9 9.01 12.13 -24.22
N VAL A 10 9.18 12.51 -24.13
CA VAL A 10 9.61 11.86 -23.94
C VAL A 10 9.78 11.06 -23.44
N CYS A 11 9.49 11.29 -23.29
CA CYS A 11 9.39 10.64 -22.83
C CYS A 11 9.21 9.63 -22.87
N ALA A 12 9.02 9.70 -23.06
CA ALA A 12 8.52 8.73 -23.21
C ALA A 12 9.18 7.61 -23.44
N VAL A 13 9.80 7.54 -23.79
CA VAL A 13 10.34 6.59 -24.06
C VAL A 13 11.05 5.91 -23.28
N SER A 14 11.49 6.43 -22.86
CA SER A 14 12.14 5.93 -22.12
C SER A 14 11.72 5.22 -21.22
N VAL A 15 11.17 5.15 -21.16
CA VAL A 15 10.63 4.69 -20.33
C VAL A 15 10.43 3.43 -20.33
N PHE A 16 10.46 2.78 -20.74
CA PHE A 16 10.06 1.69 -20.92
C PHE A 16 10.69 0.60 -20.37
N ALA A 17 11.65 0.35 -20.57
CA ALA A 17 12.26 -0.87 -20.24
C ALA A 17 12.55 -1.02 -18.83
N PHE A 18 12.87 0.01 -18.23
CA PHE A 18 13.28 -0.05 -16.93
C PHE A 18 12.19 -0.19 -16.00
N SER A 19 11.08 -0.01 -16.42
CA SER A 19 9.96 -0.10 -15.54
C SER A 19 9.52 -1.53 -15.29
N ALA A 20 10.27 -2.50 -15.73
CA ALA A 20 9.86 -3.88 -15.57
C ALA A 20 9.71 -4.31 -14.12
N CYS A 21 10.39 -3.67 -13.19
CA CYS A 21 10.34 -4.09 -11.78
C CYS A 21 9.35 -3.32 -10.95
N THR A 22 8.89 -2.17 -11.41
CA THR A 22 7.99 -1.32 -10.66
C THR A 22 6.71 -1.12 -11.44
N LYS A 23 5.59 -1.27 -10.78
CA LYS A 23 4.30 -1.07 -11.41
C LYS A 23 3.70 0.23 -10.92
N ASP A 24 3.13 0.98 -11.87
CA ASP A 24 2.41 2.20 -11.56
C ASP A 24 1.03 1.84 -11.00
N GLU A 25 0.44 2.80 -10.31
CA GLU A 25 -0.84 2.61 -9.66
C GLU A 25 -1.91 2.08 -10.61
N ASP A 26 -1.96 2.59 -11.84
CA ASP A 26 -2.98 2.19 -12.80
C ASP A 26 -2.77 0.78 -13.33
N GLU A 27 -1.57 0.25 -13.16
CA GLU A 27 -1.24 -1.08 -13.66
C GLU A 27 -1.31 -2.15 -12.58
N ILE A 28 -1.48 -1.75 -11.32
CA ILE A 28 -1.46 -2.70 -10.22
C ILE A 28 -2.80 -3.38 -10.12
N SER A 29 -2.77 -4.70 -10.18
CA SER A 29 -3.94 -5.53 -9.96
C SER A 29 -3.53 -6.58 -8.93
N LEU A 30 -3.98 -6.41 -7.72
CA LEU A 30 -3.55 -7.26 -6.61
C LEU A 30 -4.27 -8.60 -6.68
N SER A 31 -3.57 -9.63 -6.24
CA SER A 31 -4.15 -10.95 -6.03
C SER A 31 -3.87 -11.37 -4.60
N GLN A 32 -4.63 -12.34 -4.13
CA GLN A 32 -4.43 -12.85 -2.78
C GLN A 32 -3.00 -13.39 -2.62
N GLU A 33 -2.48 -14.05 -3.66
CA GLU A 33 -1.13 -14.59 -3.61
C GLU A 33 -0.09 -13.48 -3.45
N LEU A 34 -0.29 -12.36 -4.12
CA LEU A 34 0.64 -11.23 -4.06
C LEU A 34 0.68 -10.60 -2.68
N VAL A 35 -0.47 -10.51 -2.01
CA VAL A 35 -0.55 -9.76 -0.76
C VAL A 35 -0.44 -10.61 0.48
N THR A 36 -0.53 -11.94 0.35
CA THR A 36 -0.43 -12.83 1.52
C THR A 36 0.94 -12.68 2.18
N GLY A 37 0.94 -12.49 3.48
CA GLY A 37 2.15 -12.32 4.27
C GLY A 37 2.00 -11.18 5.25
N THR A 38 3.12 -10.79 5.83
CA THR A 38 3.17 -9.70 6.79
C THR A 38 3.93 -8.53 6.18
N TRP A 39 3.29 -7.37 6.19
CA TRP A 39 3.86 -6.15 5.65
C TRP A 39 4.17 -5.20 6.80
N ASP A 40 5.45 -4.87 6.98
CA ASP A 40 5.87 -3.89 7.99
C ASP A 40 5.84 -2.50 7.40
N VAL A 41 5.26 -1.56 8.14
CA VAL A 41 5.32 -0.15 7.77
C VAL A 41 6.66 0.39 8.25
N VAL A 42 7.47 0.88 7.34
CA VAL A 42 8.80 1.39 7.66
C VAL A 42 8.87 2.91 7.56
N TRP A 43 7.83 3.53 7.05
CA TRP A 43 7.78 4.99 6.92
C TRP A 43 6.32 5.41 6.82
N VAL A 44 5.97 6.52 7.46
CA VAL A 44 4.60 7.03 7.43
C VAL A 44 4.63 8.53 7.21
N GLU A 45 3.64 9.01 6.47
CA GLU A 45 3.40 10.45 6.31
C GLU A 45 1.95 10.74 6.65
N GLU A 46 1.74 11.75 7.50
CA GLU A 46 0.41 12.21 7.84
C GLU A 46 0.46 13.72 7.99
N ASP A 47 -0.42 14.42 7.25
CA ASP A 47 -0.51 15.89 7.31
C ASP A 47 0.82 16.58 7.05
N GLY A 48 1.60 16.02 6.13
CA GLY A 48 2.88 16.60 5.74
C GLY A 48 4.04 16.27 6.65
N GLU A 49 3.80 15.56 7.75
CA GLU A 49 4.86 15.14 8.66
C GLU A 49 5.20 13.68 8.39
N THR A 50 6.50 13.37 8.45
CA THR A 50 6.97 12.04 8.13
C THR A 50 7.74 11.44 9.30
N LEU A 51 7.76 10.12 9.35
CA LEU A 51 8.44 9.40 10.41
C LEU A 51 8.91 8.05 9.90
N ASP A 52 10.17 7.72 10.15
CA ASP A 52 10.68 6.38 9.90
C ASP A 52 10.32 5.49 11.08
N LEU A 53 9.93 4.25 10.79
CA LEU A 53 9.49 3.32 11.82
C LEU A 53 10.32 2.05 11.76
N PRO A 54 10.66 1.49 12.93
CA PRO A 54 11.29 0.18 12.94
C PRO A 54 10.29 -0.89 12.54
N LYS A 55 10.78 -1.96 11.96
CA LYS A 55 9.92 -3.08 11.61
C LYS A 55 9.32 -3.66 12.87
N GLY A 56 8.06 -4.09 12.78
CA GLY A 56 7.34 -4.66 13.89
C GLY A 56 6.54 -3.66 14.70
N TYR A 57 6.70 -2.36 14.43
CA TYR A 57 5.96 -1.35 15.17
C TYR A 57 4.54 -1.18 14.62
N ILE A 58 4.41 -1.09 13.31
CA ILE A 58 3.11 -1.13 12.62
C ILE A 58 3.23 -2.18 11.54
N TYR A 59 2.30 -3.14 11.53
CA TYR A 59 2.32 -4.14 10.49
C TYR A 59 0.92 -4.68 10.23
N MET A 60 0.78 -5.30 9.06
CA MET A 60 -0.46 -5.87 8.59
C MET A 60 -0.17 -7.28 8.13
N THR A 61 -0.97 -8.25 8.58
CA THR A 61 -0.84 -9.64 8.15
C THR A 61 -2.09 -10.04 7.39
N LEU A 62 -1.90 -10.56 6.18
CA LEU A 62 -2.97 -11.05 5.33
C LEU A 62 -2.74 -12.53 5.07
N THR A 63 -3.75 -13.35 5.34
CA THR A 63 -3.63 -14.79 5.14
C THR A 63 -4.37 -15.21 3.89
N GLU A 64 -4.07 -16.40 3.41
CA GLU A 64 -4.78 -16.95 2.26
C GLU A 64 -6.26 -17.18 2.55
N GLY A 65 -6.61 -17.35 3.80
CA GLY A 65 -8.00 -17.56 4.18
C GLY A 65 -8.83 -16.31 4.30
N GLY A 66 -8.25 -15.15 3.96
CA GLY A 66 -9.00 -13.91 4.05
C GLY A 66 -9.01 -13.28 5.43
N ILE A 67 -8.12 -13.71 6.30
CA ILE A 67 -8.02 -13.14 7.64
C ILE A 67 -7.05 -11.95 7.60
N TYR A 68 -7.45 -10.89 8.26
CA TYR A 68 -6.70 -9.63 8.31
C TYR A 68 -6.37 -9.33 9.76
N ARG A 69 -5.12 -9.01 10.02
CA ARG A 69 -4.66 -8.54 11.33
C ARG A 69 -3.77 -7.34 11.13
N THR A 70 -3.91 -6.37 12.00
CA THR A 70 -3.03 -5.22 11.97
C THR A 70 -2.65 -4.85 13.39
N VAL A 71 -1.42 -4.39 13.55
CA VAL A 71 -0.95 -3.78 14.79
C VAL A 71 -0.56 -2.35 14.45
N MET A 72 -1.14 -1.40 15.16
CA MET A 72 -0.94 0.00 14.86
C MET A 72 -0.96 0.78 16.15
N PHE A 73 0.13 1.51 16.42
CA PHE A 73 0.26 2.35 17.61
C PHE A 73 -0.04 1.59 18.91
N GLY A 74 0.41 0.34 18.99
CA GLY A 74 0.25 -0.46 20.21
C GLY A 74 -1.06 -1.23 20.28
N ASP A 75 -2.01 -0.96 19.39
CA ASP A 75 -3.30 -1.64 19.39
C ASP A 75 -3.33 -2.71 18.32
N SER A 76 -3.99 -3.82 18.60
CA SER A 76 -4.16 -4.92 17.66
C SER A 76 -5.60 -5.01 17.22
N TYR A 77 -5.79 -5.20 15.92
CA TYR A 77 -7.12 -5.35 15.33
C TYR A 77 -7.12 -6.58 14.44
N SER A 78 -8.25 -7.25 14.35
CA SER A 78 -8.37 -8.40 13.46
C SER A 78 -9.75 -8.40 12.81
N GLY A 79 -9.84 -9.08 11.68
CA GLY A 79 -11.08 -9.19 10.94
C GLY A 79 -10.83 -9.94 9.66
N THR A 80 -11.49 -9.51 8.60
CA THR A 80 -11.37 -10.15 7.28
C THR A 80 -10.97 -9.09 6.26
N TYR A 81 -10.48 -9.54 5.10
CA TYR A 81 -10.14 -8.63 4.03
C TYR A 81 -10.61 -9.14 2.69
N ARG A 82 -10.74 -8.24 1.75
CA ARG A 82 -10.97 -8.54 0.34
C ARG A 82 -10.13 -7.60 -0.50
N ILE A 83 -10.03 -7.91 -1.77
CA ILE A 83 -9.21 -7.14 -2.70
C ILE A 83 -10.13 -6.57 -3.77
N SER A 84 -9.92 -5.29 -4.08
CA SER A 84 -10.63 -4.64 -5.17
C SER A 84 -9.60 -3.83 -5.96
N GLY A 85 -9.23 -4.35 -7.15
CA GLY A 85 -8.23 -3.68 -7.99
C GLY A 85 -6.89 -3.59 -7.31
N ASN A 86 -6.45 -2.38 -7.00
CA ASN A 86 -5.18 -2.13 -6.34
C ASN A 86 -5.32 -1.91 -4.84
N THR A 87 -6.47 -2.23 -4.27
CA THR A 87 -6.76 -1.91 -2.86
C THR A 87 -7.08 -3.17 -2.07
N VAL A 88 -6.44 -3.30 -0.92
CA VAL A 88 -6.83 -4.30 0.09
C VAL A 88 -7.79 -3.59 1.03
N ILE A 89 -8.95 -4.18 1.25
CA ILE A 89 -9.99 -3.61 2.10
C ILE A 89 -10.18 -4.53 3.29
N GLY A 90 -9.75 -4.07 4.47
CA GLY A 90 -9.85 -4.83 5.71
C GLY A 90 -11.00 -4.32 6.53
N THR A 91 -11.75 -5.23 7.14
CA THR A 91 -12.83 -4.89 8.06
C THR A 91 -12.54 -5.54 9.38
N THR A 92 -12.36 -4.72 10.42
CA THR A 92 -12.06 -5.20 11.75
C THR A 92 -13.36 -5.56 12.47
N ARG A 93 -13.22 -6.24 13.60
CA ARG A 93 -14.39 -6.64 14.40
C ARG A 93 -15.11 -5.46 15.02
N ASP A 94 -14.44 -4.34 15.21
CA ASP A 94 -15.01 -3.15 15.82
C ASP A 94 -15.67 -2.22 14.86
N PRO A 95 -16.34 -2.56 13.92
CA PRO A 95 -16.27 -2.59 12.49
C PRO A 95 -15.68 -1.31 11.92
N ILE A 96 -14.37 -1.28 11.87
CA ILE A 96 -13.64 -0.22 11.17
C ILE A 96 -13.22 -0.79 9.84
N THR A 97 -13.49 -0.07 8.76
CA THR A 97 -13.04 -0.47 7.43
C THR A 97 -11.76 0.29 7.11
N GLU A 98 -10.75 -0.45 6.70
CA GLU A 98 -9.43 0.11 6.40
C GLU A 98 -9.09 -0.17 4.94
N TYR A 99 -8.61 0.84 4.24
CA TYR A 99 -8.30 0.76 2.82
C TYR A 99 -6.81 0.94 2.64
N TYR A 100 -6.17 -0.04 2.02
CA TYR A 100 -4.74 -0.02 1.70
C TYR A 100 -4.61 0.00 0.19
N ARG A 101 -4.51 1.19 -0.38
CA ARG A 101 -4.40 1.33 -1.83
C ARG A 101 -2.93 1.32 -2.22
N PHE A 102 -2.53 0.30 -2.95
CA PHE A 102 -1.16 0.14 -3.39
C PHE A 102 -0.92 1.06 -4.58
N THR A 103 -0.06 2.05 -4.40
CA THR A 103 0.26 3.00 -5.45
C THR A 103 1.57 2.64 -6.15
N SER A 104 2.39 1.80 -5.53
CA SER A 104 3.54 1.19 -6.19
C SER A 104 3.79 -0.17 -5.56
N LEU A 105 4.38 -1.06 -6.34
CA LEU A 105 4.71 -2.40 -5.87
C LEU A 105 5.95 -2.86 -6.62
N ASP A 106 7.00 -3.18 -5.88
CA ASP A 106 8.27 -3.60 -6.44
C ASP A 106 8.80 -4.73 -5.57
N GLY A 107 8.52 -5.97 -5.99
CA GLY A 107 8.91 -7.15 -5.22
C GLY A 107 8.20 -7.15 -3.88
N ASN A 108 8.97 -7.08 -2.80
CA ASN A 108 8.42 -7.08 -1.44
C ASN A 108 8.33 -5.68 -0.84
N LYS A 109 8.43 -4.64 -1.66
CA LYS A 109 8.32 -3.26 -1.20
C LYS A 109 7.17 -2.58 -1.91
N ALA A 110 6.43 -1.75 -1.19
CA ALA A 110 5.29 -1.07 -1.75
C ALA A 110 5.08 0.29 -1.09
N THR A 111 4.37 1.15 -1.80
CA THR A 111 3.86 2.40 -1.24
C THR A 111 2.35 2.29 -1.21
N ILE A 112 1.76 2.71 -0.11
CA ILE A 112 0.33 2.55 0.13
C ILE A 112 -0.27 3.87 0.57
N ASP A 113 -1.41 4.21 -0.02
CA ASP A 113 -2.26 5.27 0.51
C ASP A 113 -3.29 4.59 1.42
N TYR A 114 -3.20 4.89 2.71
CA TYR A 114 -4.05 4.31 3.72
C TYR A 114 -5.16 5.29 4.08
N SER A 115 -6.37 4.76 4.24
CA SER A 115 -7.48 5.52 4.79
C SER A 115 -8.38 4.57 5.55
N ASN A 116 -9.26 5.11 6.39
CA ASN A 116 -10.19 4.27 7.11
C ASN A 116 -11.54 4.97 7.27
N SER A 117 -12.51 4.22 7.77
CA SER A 117 -13.88 4.72 7.89
C SER A 117 -14.05 5.76 8.99
N THR A 118 -13.02 5.98 9.83
CA THR A 118 -13.08 7.03 10.84
C THR A 118 -12.48 8.34 10.36
N GLY A 119 -11.97 8.37 9.12
CA GLY A 119 -11.48 9.60 8.53
C GLY A 119 -9.98 9.80 8.55
N ASP A 120 -9.24 8.83 9.06
CA ASP A 120 -7.77 8.91 9.06
C ASP A 120 -7.24 8.67 7.66
N LYS A 121 -6.16 9.37 7.30
CA LYS A 121 -5.48 9.22 6.03
C LYS A 121 -3.99 9.32 6.27
N MET A 122 -3.25 8.37 5.71
CA MET A 122 -1.80 8.33 5.84
C MET A 122 -1.20 7.73 4.59
N LYS A 123 0.07 7.98 4.38
CA LYS A 123 0.82 7.30 3.33
C LYS A 123 1.86 6.43 4.00
N PHE A 124 1.98 5.19 3.55
CA PHE A 124 2.93 4.23 4.12
C PHE A 124 3.92 3.78 3.06
N ARG A 125 5.15 3.53 3.50
CA ARG A 125 6.06 2.64 2.76
C ARG A 125 6.15 1.37 3.57
N VAL A 126 6.00 0.24 2.88
CA VAL A 126 5.93 -1.06 3.54
C VAL A 126 6.90 -2.04 2.91
N GLU A 127 7.31 -3.02 3.72
CA GLU A 127 8.16 -4.12 3.26
C GLU A 127 7.57 -5.43 3.76
N LYS A 128 7.43 -6.37 2.84
CA LYS A 128 6.89 -7.68 3.19
C LYS A 128 8.01 -8.54 3.76
N ARG A 129 7.73 -9.23 4.85
CA ARG A 129 8.69 -10.13 5.49
C ARG A 129 8.97 -11.37 4.66
#